data_cbd2b6e92f193854dbf287f9614a066f
#
_entry.id   cbd2b6e92f193854dbf287f9614a066f
#
_cell.length_a   1.000
_cell.length_b   1.000
_cell.length_c   1.000
_cell.angle_alpha   90.00
_cell.angle_beta   90.00
_cell.angle_gamma   90.00
#
_symmetry.space_group_name_H-M   'P 1'
#
loop_
_entity.id
_entity.type
_entity.pdbx_description
1 polymer ?
#
loop_
_entity_poly.entity_id
_entity_poly.type
_entity_poly.pdbx_seq_one_letter_code
_entity_poly.pdbx_strand_id
1 'polypeptide(L)'
;MKYAVVTGGTSGMGLGVAKMLLSKGYYVFATYVGSDFTEKIENFEALKIDQTNRIEVYKFIDYVKSKTDHLDCLHCNAGISIRKSFTEYEDKDWDAMMEVAVNSHYIICREFFPIIPPGSRILFTGSQMGVDPHAMVLAYGVTK
;
A
#
# COMPACT_ATOMS: atom_id res chain seq x y z
N MET A 1 4.35 -16.53 -15.08
CA MET A 1 3.89 -16.14 -13.73
C MET A 1 3.41 -14.68 -13.80
N LYS A 2 2.28 -14.36 -13.19
CA LYS A 2 1.83 -12.96 -13.02
C LYS A 2 2.30 -12.46 -11.67
N TYR A 3 2.69 -11.19 -11.61
CA TYR A 3 3.19 -10.58 -10.38
C TYR A 3 2.31 -9.42 -9.92
N ALA A 4 2.12 -9.34 -8.61
CA ALA A 4 1.36 -8.26 -7.99
C ALA A 4 2.08 -7.67 -6.79
N VAL A 5 1.87 -6.38 -6.56
CA VAL A 5 2.22 -5.68 -5.32
C VAL A 5 0.94 -5.24 -4.62
N VAL A 6 0.85 -5.48 -3.30
CA VAL A 6 -0.25 -5.01 -2.45
C VAL A 6 0.33 -4.33 -1.22
N THR A 7 0.23 -3.01 -1.13
CA THR A 7 0.67 -2.31 0.07
C THR A 7 -0.33 -2.53 1.21
N GLY A 8 0.19 -2.78 2.44
CA GLY A 8 -0.66 -3.19 3.57
C GLY A 8 -1.37 -4.54 3.33
N GLY A 9 -0.70 -5.48 2.65
CA GLY A 9 -1.29 -6.73 2.17
C GLY A 9 -1.33 -7.88 3.16
N THR A 10 -1.03 -7.65 4.45
CA THR A 10 -1.00 -8.72 5.46
C THR A 10 -2.19 -8.72 6.41
N SER A 11 -3.10 -7.77 6.27
CA SER A 11 -4.27 -7.66 7.12
C SER A 11 -5.47 -7.05 6.38
N GLY A 12 -6.67 -7.20 6.94
CA GLY A 12 -7.88 -6.56 6.45
C GLY A 12 -8.15 -6.74 4.96
N MET A 13 -8.54 -5.66 4.30
CA MET A 13 -8.85 -5.66 2.86
C MET A 13 -7.63 -6.02 2.01
N GLY A 14 -6.43 -5.52 2.37
CA GLY A 14 -5.21 -5.83 1.65
C GLY A 14 -4.90 -7.33 1.62
N LEU A 15 -5.04 -8.02 2.74
CA LEU A 15 -4.88 -9.48 2.79
C LEU A 15 -5.95 -10.21 1.98
N GLY A 16 -7.19 -9.73 2.02
CA GLY A 16 -8.27 -10.28 1.19
C GLY A 16 -7.95 -10.19 -0.31
N VAL A 17 -7.46 -9.05 -0.75
CA VAL A 17 -7.01 -8.85 -2.14
C VAL A 17 -5.79 -9.72 -2.46
N ALA A 18 -4.81 -9.80 -1.57
CA ALA A 18 -3.64 -10.65 -1.77
C ALA A 18 -4.04 -12.13 -1.95
N LYS A 19 -4.90 -12.65 -1.08
CA LYS A 19 -5.42 -14.04 -1.18
C LYS A 19 -6.21 -14.26 -2.48
N MET A 20 -7.00 -13.30 -2.91
CA MET A 20 -7.71 -13.39 -4.19
C MET A 20 -6.75 -13.42 -5.38
N LEU A 21 -5.70 -12.59 -5.38
CA LEU A 21 -4.68 -12.60 -6.44
C LEU A 21 -3.90 -13.93 -6.47
N LEU A 22 -3.53 -14.46 -5.30
CA LEU A 22 -2.90 -15.78 -5.18
C LEU A 22 -3.78 -16.89 -5.78
N SER A 23 -5.09 -16.89 -5.49
CA SER A 23 -6.03 -17.87 -6.06
C SER A 23 -6.17 -17.76 -7.59
N LYS A 24 -5.75 -16.64 -8.17
CA LYS A 24 -5.70 -16.41 -9.62
C LYS A 24 -4.32 -16.66 -10.23
N GLY A 25 -3.41 -17.27 -9.49
CA GLY A 25 -2.08 -17.65 -9.96
C GLY A 25 -1.05 -16.52 -10.00
N TYR A 26 -1.27 -15.44 -9.23
CA TYR A 26 -0.27 -14.40 -9.07
C TYR A 26 0.77 -14.78 -8.03
N TYR A 27 1.98 -14.29 -8.21
CA TYR A 27 2.95 -14.13 -7.13
C TYR A 27 2.75 -12.74 -6.50
N VAL A 28 2.60 -12.65 -5.18
CA VAL A 28 2.23 -11.41 -4.51
C VAL A 28 3.34 -10.93 -3.58
N PHE A 29 3.83 -9.72 -3.80
CA PHE A 29 4.65 -8.99 -2.85
C PHE A 29 3.76 -8.06 -2.03
N ALA A 30 3.83 -8.14 -0.72
CA ALA A 30 3.04 -7.32 0.18
C ALA A 30 3.92 -6.51 1.13
N THR A 31 3.48 -5.31 1.50
CA THR A 31 4.10 -4.58 2.61
C THR A 31 3.26 -4.70 3.87
N TYR A 32 3.91 -4.57 5.03
CA TYR A 32 3.26 -4.45 6.32
C TYR A 32 4.11 -3.62 7.29
N VAL A 33 3.48 -3.15 8.37
CA VAL A 33 4.11 -2.47 9.50
C VAL A 33 3.54 -3.02 10.80
N GLY A 34 4.25 -2.85 11.91
CA GLY A 34 3.81 -3.35 13.22
C GLY A 34 4.26 -4.78 13.51
N SER A 35 3.34 -5.63 13.99
CA SER A 35 3.65 -7.02 14.37
C SER A 35 4.10 -7.85 13.18
N ASP A 36 5.05 -8.75 13.41
CA ASP A 36 5.60 -9.57 12.35
C ASP A 36 4.55 -10.51 11.74
N PHE A 37 4.53 -10.57 10.42
CA PHE A 37 3.71 -11.51 9.68
C PHE A 37 4.44 -12.85 9.59
N THR A 38 3.87 -13.90 10.19
CA THR A 38 4.51 -15.22 10.31
C THR A 38 3.85 -16.30 9.48
N GLU A 39 2.70 -16.02 8.85
CA GLU A 39 1.98 -16.99 8.01
C GLU A 39 2.80 -17.28 6.75
N LYS A 40 3.04 -18.57 6.49
CA LYS A 40 3.71 -19.03 5.26
C LYS A 40 2.65 -19.32 4.22
N ILE A 41 2.62 -18.53 3.15
CA ILE A 41 1.70 -18.70 2.03
C ILE A 41 2.53 -18.89 0.77
N GLU A 42 2.20 -19.88 -0.03
CA GLU A 42 2.87 -20.13 -1.30
C GLU A 42 2.69 -18.95 -2.27
N ASN A 43 3.75 -18.58 -2.98
CA ASN A 43 3.78 -17.43 -3.90
C ASN A 43 3.46 -16.07 -3.25
N PHE A 44 3.70 -15.95 -1.95
CA PHE A 44 3.46 -14.71 -1.20
C PHE A 44 4.70 -14.32 -0.40
N GLU A 45 5.16 -13.10 -0.59
CA GLU A 45 6.23 -12.50 0.20
C GLU A 45 5.76 -11.23 0.88
N ALA A 46 5.83 -11.19 2.21
CA ALA A 46 5.51 -10.01 3.00
C ALA A 46 6.79 -9.36 3.53
N LEU A 47 6.97 -8.07 3.23
CA LEU A 47 8.11 -7.28 3.67
C LEU A 47 7.66 -6.22 4.68
N LYS A 48 8.40 -6.14 5.78
CA LYS A 48 8.15 -5.12 6.82
C LYS A 48 8.71 -3.79 6.35
N ILE A 49 7.81 -2.84 6.07
CA ILE A 49 8.13 -1.55 5.49
C ILE A 49 7.30 -0.47 6.17
N ASP A 50 7.97 0.48 6.79
CA ASP A 50 7.33 1.72 7.24
C ASP A 50 7.21 2.69 6.06
N GLN A 51 5.99 2.88 5.56
CA GLN A 51 5.74 3.77 4.41
C GLN A 51 5.85 5.26 4.76
N THR A 52 6.06 5.63 6.03
CA THR A 52 6.50 6.99 6.40
C THR A 52 7.99 7.20 6.13
N ASN A 53 8.75 6.12 5.94
CA ASN A 53 10.18 6.15 5.66
C ASN A 53 10.47 5.87 4.19
N ARG A 54 10.78 6.91 3.42
CA ARG A 54 11.03 6.79 1.97
C ARG A 54 12.20 5.87 1.64
N ILE A 55 13.21 5.78 2.50
CA ILE A 55 14.35 4.86 2.29
C ILE A 55 13.86 3.41 2.29
N GLU A 56 12.97 3.05 3.21
CA GLU A 56 12.38 1.72 3.25
C GLU A 56 11.48 1.45 2.04
N VAL A 57 10.72 2.46 1.61
CA VAL A 57 9.91 2.37 0.38
C VAL A 57 10.78 2.06 -0.85
N TYR A 58 11.90 2.78 -1.02
CA TYR A 58 12.84 2.50 -2.11
C TYR A 58 13.49 1.12 -2.01
N LYS A 59 13.88 0.68 -0.82
CA LYS A 59 14.41 -0.69 -0.63
C LYS A 59 13.41 -1.76 -1.03
N PHE A 60 12.12 -1.57 -0.70
CA PHE A 60 11.06 -2.46 -1.14
C PHE A 60 10.92 -2.49 -2.67
N ILE A 61 10.94 -1.33 -3.30
CA ILE A 61 10.85 -1.22 -4.76
C ILE A 61 12.02 -1.95 -5.42
N ASP A 62 13.25 -1.71 -4.96
CA ASP A 62 14.45 -2.36 -5.49
C ASP A 62 14.39 -3.88 -5.28
N TYR A 63 13.90 -4.31 -4.12
CA TYR A 63 13.70 -5.74 -3.85
C TYR A 63 12.76 -6.38 -4.86
N VAL A 64 11.58 -5.80 -5.09
CA VAL A 64 10.61 -6.34 -6.06
C VAL A 64 11.20 -6.35 -7.46
N LYS A 65 11.85 -5.25 -7.89
CA LYS A 65 12.52 -5.17 -9.19
C LYS A 65 13.65 -6.20 -9.36
N SER A 66 14.27 -6.66 -8.28
CA SER A 66 15.27 -7.74 -8.33
C SER A 66 14.66 -9.13 -8.55
N LYS A 67 13.34 -9.27 -8.33
CA LYS A 67 12.61 -10.54 -8.42
C LYS A 67 11.82 -10.70 -9.70
N THR A 68 11.42 -9.61 -10.32
CA THR A 68 10.61 -9.63 -11.55
C THR A 68 10.92 -8.41 -12.43
N ASP A 69 10.80 -8.61 -13.73
CA ASP A 69 10.94 -7.56 -14.75
C ASP A 69 9.59 -6.95 -15.19
N HIS A 70 8.47 -7.48 -14.67
CA HIS A 70 7.15 -6.95 -14.96
C HIS A 70 6.20 -7.04 -13.76
N LEU A 71 5.18 -6.19 -13.75
CA LEU A 71 4.16 -6.14 -12.71
C LEU A 71 2.77 -6.04 -13.34
N ASP A 72 1.93 -7.05 -13.14
CA ASP A 72 0.59 -7.14 -13.74
C ASP A 72 -0.49 -6.43 -12.90
N CYS A 73 -0.25 -6.28 -11.59
CA CYS A 73 -1.17 -5.61 -10.69
C CYS A 73 -0.41 -4.85 -9.59
N LEU A 74 -0.72 -3.57 -9.43
CA LEU A 74 -0.26 -2.75 -8.32
C LEU A 74 -1.47 -2.25 -7.54
N HIS A 75 -1.61 -2.66 -6.29
CA HIS A 75 -2.68 -2.20 -5.41
C HIS A 75 -2.12 -1.35 -4.26
N CYS A 76 -2.26 -0.05 -4.38
CA CYS A 76 -1.95 0.94 -3.36
C CYS A 76 -3.08 0.97 -2.32
N ASN A 77 -2.94 0.14 -1.27
CA ASN A 77 -3.98 -0.07 -0.26
C ASN A 77 -3.59 0.46 1.13
N ALA A 78 -2.31 0.51 1.46
CA ALA A 78 -1.87 0.96 2.78
C ALA A 78 -2.43 2.36 3.12
N GLY A 79 -2.80 2.53 4.38
CA GLY A 79 -3.28 3.80 4.90
C GLY A 79 -3.35 3.72 6.41
N ILE A 80 -3.29 4.87 7.05
CA ILE A 80 -3.50 5.04 8.49
C ILE A 80 -4.56 6.09 8.74
N SER A 81 -5.32 5.92 9.82
CA SER A 81 -6.32 6.89 10.25
C SER A 81 -6.05 7.29 11.68
N ILE A 82 -5.64 8.53 11.87
CA ILE A 82 -5.48 9.15 13.18
C ILE A 82 -6.75 9.97 13.45
N ARG A 83 -7.51 9.57 14.46
CA ARG A 83 -8.82 10.16 14.78
C ARG A 83 -8.65 11.25 15.82
N LYS A 84 -8.83 12.50 15.41
CA LYS A 84 -8.80 13.69 16.26
C LYS A 84 -9.81 14.72 15.74
N SER A 85 -10.25 15.64 16.59
CA SER A 85 -10.95 16.81 16.10
C SER A 85 -10.00 17.66 15.24
N PHE A 86 -10.58 18.46 14.34
CA PHE A 86 -9.79 19.20 13.35
C PHE A 86 -8.69 20.08 13.98
N THR A 87 -8.97 20.70 15.11
CA THR A 87 -8.03 21.61 15.79
C THR A 87 -6.98 20.89 16.66
N GLU A 88 -7.11 19.58 16.86
CA GLU A 88 -6.21 18.77 17.69
C GLU A 88 -5.14 18.02 16.88
N TYR A 89 -5.22 18.06 15.54
CA TYR A 89 -4.17 17.47 14.71
C TYR A 89 -2.87 18.25 14.88
N GLU A 90 -1.80 17.51 15.13
CA GLU A 90 -0.43 18.01 15.06
C GLU A 90 0.13 17.81 13.65
N ASP A 91 1.11 18.60 13.25
CA ASP A 91 1.75 18.47 11.93
C ASP A 91 2.24 17.06 11.67
N LYS A 92 2.80 16.39 12.70
CA LYS A 92 3.25 15.00 12.60
C LYS A 92 2.14 14.00 12.26
N ASP A 93 0.92 14.23 12.72
CA ASP A 93 -0.24 13.37 12.44
C ASP A 93 -0.63 13.50 10.96
N TRP A 94 -0.72 14.74 10.50
CA TRP A 94 -1.00 15.07 9.10
C TRP A 94 0.08 14.50 8.19
N ASP A 95 1.36 14.78 8.48
CA ASP A 95 2.49 14.34 7.67
C ASP A 95 2.54 12.82 7.56
N ALA A 96 2.31 12.08 8.66
CA ALA A 96 2.29 10.63 8.64
C ALA A 96 1.17 10.08 7.74
N MET A 97 -0.06 10.64 7.81
CA MET A 97 -1.16 10.19 6.97
C MET A 97 -0.91 10.49 5.49
N MET A 98 -0.42 11.69 5.18
CA MET A 98 -0.07 12.07 3.81
C MET A 98 1.09 11.24 3.26
N GLU A 99 2.11 10.98 4.08
CA GLU A 99 3.26 10.20 3.64
C GLU A 99 2.87 8.76 3.30
N VAL A 100 2.08 8.08 4.15
CA VAL A 100 1.65 6.69 3.90
C VAL A 100 0.68 6.59 2.74
N ALA A 101 -0.37 7.41 2.71
CA ALA A 101 -1.49 7.19 1.80
C ALA A 101 -1.36 7.93 0.46
N VAL A 102 -0.52 8.95 0.38
CA VAL A 102 -0.35 9.77 -0.83
C VAL A 102 1.07 9.70 -1.37
N ASN A 103 2.06 10.18 -0.60
CA ASN A 103 3.42 10.33 -1.10
C ASN A 103 4.09 8.97 -1.40
N SER A 104 3.96 7.99 -0.49
CA SER A 104 4.54 6.67 -0.71
C SER A 104 3.92 5.97 -1.91
N HIS A 105 2.61 6.09 -2.10
CA HIS A 105 1.93 5.50 -3.26
C HIS A 105 2.31 6.19 -4.57
N TYR A 106 2.51 7.52 -4.55
CA TYR A 106 3.05 8.23 -5.71
C TYR A 106 4.44 7.70 -6.09
N ILE A 107 5.35 7.56 -5.11
CA ILE A 107 6.69 7.03 -5.34
C ILE A 107 6.61 5.60 -5.89
N ILE A 108 5.82 4.73 -5.26
CA ILE A 108 5.64 3.33 -5.67
C ILE A 108 5.12 3.24 -7.11
N CYS A 109 4.10 4.01 -7.45
CA CYS A 109 3.56 4.05 -8.81
C CYS A 109 4.60 4.53 -9.82
N ARG A 110 5.27 5.64 -9.53
CA ARG A 110 6.31 6.20 -10.43
C ARG A 110 7.41 5.21 -10.70
N GLU A 111 7.92 4.58 -9.65
CA GLU A 111 9.06 3.67 -9.75
C GLU A 111 8.71 2.33 -10.42
N PHE A 112 7.50 1.81 -10.21
CA PHE A 112 7.07 0.58 -10.88
C PHE A 112 6.54 0.82 -12.30
N PHE A 113 6.15 2.04 -12.65
CA PHE A 113 5.54 2.32 -13.96
C PHE A 113 6.33 1.76 -15.15
N PRO A 114 7.68 1.82 -15.19
CA PRO A 114 8.45 1.28 -16.31
C PRO A 114 8.35 -0.24 -16.50
N ILE A 115 7.93 -0.98 -15.47
CA ILE A 115 7.77 -2.45 -15.53
C ILE A 115 6.29 -2.89 -15.50
N ILE A 116 5.36 -1.96 -15.69
CA ILE A 116 3.93 -2.25 -15.78
C ILE A 116 3.54 -2.36 -17.26
N PRO A 117 3.36 -3.57 -17.82
CA PRO A 117 3.03 -3.73 -19.23
C PRO A 117 1.58 -3.32 -19.54
N PRO A 118 1.26 -3.02 -20.81
CA PRO A 118 -0.11 -2.77 -21.23
C PRO A 118 -1.06 -3.90 -20.84
N GLY A 119 -2.24 -3.55 -20.35
CA GLY A 119 -3.24 -4.50 -19.86
C GLY A 119 -3.16 -4.81 -18.36
N SER A 120 -2.10 -4.37 -17.67
CA SER A 120 -1.99 -4.42 -16.20
C SER A 120 -2.95 -3.47 -15.51
N ARG A 121 -3.02 -3.53 -14.18
CA ARG A 121 -3.92 -2.69 -13.37
C ARG A 121 -3.16 -1.99 -12.25
N ILE A 122 -3.44 -0.70 -12.10
CA ILE A 122 -3.06 0.10 -10.91
C ILE A 122 -4.36 0.45 -10.19
N LEU A 123 -4.42 0.14 -8.91
CA LEU A 123 -5.60 0.31 -8.06
C LEU A 123 -5.23 1.12 -6.81
N PHE A 124 -6.15 1.95 -6.38
CA PHE A 124 -6.05 2.70 -5.12
C PHE A 124 -7.26 2.38 -4.24
N THR A 125 -7.03 2.11 -2.97
CA THR A 125 -8.11 2.00 -1.99
C THR A 125 -8.57 3.39 -1.58
N GLY A 126 -9.74 3.78 -2.06
CA GLY A 126 -10.43 5.00 -1.63
C GLY A 126 -11.24 4.77 -0.36
N SER A 127 -12.05 5.78 0.01
CA SER A 127 -12.97 5.71 1.14
C SER A 127 -14.14 6.66 0.91
N GLN A 128 -15.31 6.33 1.49
CA GLN A 128 -16.42 7.26 1.58
C GLN A 128 -16.00 8.56 2.28
N MET A 129 -15.04 8.48 3.22
CA MET A 129 -14.51 9.65 3.92
C MET A 129 -13.81 10.66 3.01
N GLY A 130 -13.44 10.29 1.80
CA GLY A 130 -12.91 11.21 0.80
C GLY A 130 -13.99 12.10 0.16
N VAL A 131 -15.26 11.72 0.27
CA VAL A 131 -16.41 12.44 -0.30
C VAL A 131 -17.29 13.05 0.81
N ASP A 132 -17.48 12.30 1.90
CA ASP A 132 -18.34 12.70 3.02
C ASP A 132 -17.62 12.38 4.35
N PRO A 133 -16.66 13.21 4.77
CA PRO A 133 -15.84 12.95 5.95
C PRO A 133 -16.58 13.24 7.25
N HIS A 134 -16.43 12.34 8.25
CA HIS A 134 -16.84 12.64 9.61
C HIS A 134 -15.86 13.60 10.31
N ALA A 135 -16.36 14.35 11.30
CA ALA A 135 -15.60 15.38 12.00
C ALA A 135 -14.25 14.91 12.59
N MET A 136 -14.15 13.64 13.03
CA MET A 136 -12.96 13.09 13.66
C MET A 136 -11.98 12.45 12.67
N VAL A 137 -12.27 12.45 11.38
CA VAL A 137 -11.46 11.76 10.34
C VAL A 137 -11.19 12.65 9.12
N LEU A 138 -11.25 13.96 9.30
CA LEU A 138 -11.09 14.93 8.21
C LEU A 138 -9.75 14.74 7.49
N ALA A 139 -8.64 14.66 8.23
CA ALA A 139 -7.32 14.51 7.65
C ALA A 139 -7.17 13.17 6.90
N TYR A 140 -7.75 12.08 7.44
CA TYR A 140 -7.84 10.82 6.71
C TYR A 140 -8.63 10.96 5.40
N GLY A 141 -9.76 11.66 5.44
CA GLY A 141 -10.58 11.92 4.26
C GLY A 141 -9.82 12.60 3.13
N VAL A 142 -8.94 13.56 3.45
CA VAL A 142 -8.08 14.23 2.46
C VAL A 142 -7.15 13.25 1.74
N THR A 143 -6.72 12.18 2.40
CA THR A 143 -5.83 11.16 1.81
C THR A 143 -6.56 10.15 0.91
N LYS A 144 -7.90 10.20 0.88
CA LYS A 144 -8.78 9.26 0.17
C LYS A 144 -9.66 9.95 -0.85
#